data_fc8ef4cce2290895dacb496aeaaf257f
#
_entry.id   fc8ef4cce2290895dacb496aeaaf257f
#
_cell.length_a   1.000
_cell.length_b   1.000
_cell.length_c   1.000
_cell.angle_alpha   90.00
_cell.angle_beta   90.00
_cell.angle_gamma   90.00
#
_symmetry.space_group_name_H-M   'P 1'
#
loop_
_entity.id
_entity.type
_entity.pdbx_description
1 polymer ?
#
loop_
_entity_poly.entity_id
_entity_poly.type
_entity_poly.pdbx_seq_one_letter_code
_entity_poly.pdbx_strand_id
1 'polypeptide(L)'
;MSTRNIRLIVILTALVVLLPSLGAVRLFDWDEINFAESAREMLVTSNYLQVQVDYRPFYEKPPLFIWMQALSMQVFGINEFGARFPNVVIAIATLFVALSIGTSVYSRRMGILWMLCYAGSVLPHFYMRSGIIDPAFNLFMFLAIWWIYRSVRQPSAIRWPLAAGIATGLAVLTKGPVGLGLVGLTSIVAWLVTHRKRQRFPFTTLLIVLAMSVAIPSLWIGAEYLMHGPTFMRENLAYQWRLLTTGEAGHAQPWYYHLVVVAIGCFPASIFFLQGARTTPEDDQHQRDMQQWMIMLFCVVMVVFSAVTTKIIHYSSMCYLPLTFLAARALEQFVSGRRTSLTLLQRGGLITVGSALSAVFCIVPLAFMNKEWLLGLPTFRDAYLRAAMSRDVSWVGIEPFIGSLLLLGTIIMIVTIQRSQRVAFASLFGGVILTLTLFLPFVAPRIEAYTQGAALDFYQSLRGTRQTVEPLSMKSYAHLFYTQKLQELAGVAPTWYVCRINNVGEWQSDTSKQILDTTGAFVIFRRTSPLQQPRTP
;
A
#
# COMPACT_ATOMS: atom_id res chain seq x y z
N MET A 1 16.31 -28.68 6.27
CA MET A 1 16.77 -27.36 6.74
C MET A 1 16.18 -27.08 8.12
N SER A 2 16.96 -26.48 9.01
CA SER A 2 16.46 -26.02 10.33
C SER A 2 15.52 -24.82 10.16
N THR A 3 14.65 -24.56 11.16
CA THR A 3 13.77 -23.38 11.15
C THR A 3 14.56 -22.07 11.13
N ARG A 4 15.74 -22.05 11.77
CA ARG A 4 16.67 -20.92 11.77
C ARG A 4 17.17 -20.60 10.35
N ASN A 5 17.58 -21.62 9.59
CA ASN A 5 18.09 -21.43 8.23
C ASN A 5 17.01 -20.91 7.28
N ILE A 6 15.76 -21.37 7.44
CA ILE A 6 14.67 -20.83 6.61
C ILE A 6 14.42 -19.35 6.93
N ARG A 7 14.38 -18.99 8.21
CA ARG A 7 14.19 -17.58 8.60
C ARG A 7 15.30 -16.70 8.03
N LEU A 8 16.55 -17.16 8.10
CA LEU A 8 17.68 -16.42 7.54
C LEU A 8 17.56 -16.25 6.02
N ILE A 9 17.21 -17.31 5.29
CA ILE A 9 17.01 -17.25 3.84
C ILE A 9 15.87 -16.28 3.50
N VAL A 10 14.77 -16.30 4.23
CA VAL A 10 13.65 -15.36 4.01
C VAL A 10 14.11 -13.92 4.19
N ILE A 11 14.86 -13.61 5.27
CA ILE A 11 15.40 -12.27 5.48
C ILE A 11 16.32 -11.87 4.33
N LEU A 12 17.31 -12.68 4.02
CA LEU A 12 18.31 -12.37 2.98
C LEU A 12 17.64 -12.18 1.61
N THR A 13 16.72 -13.08 1.24
CA THR A 13 15.97 -12.96 -0.02
C THR A 13 15.11 -11.70 -0.03
N ALA A 14 14.39 -11.41 1.05
CA ALA A 14 13.57 -10.19 1.15
C ALA A 14 14.45 -8.93 1.03
N LEU A 15 15.59 -8.88 1.71
CA LEU A 15 16.51 -7.74 1.60
C LEU A 15 17.05 -7.57 0.18
N VAL A 16 17.52 -8.66 -0.46
CA VAL A 16 18.03 -8.62 -1.84
C VAL A 16 16.95 -8.19 -2.83
N VAL A 17 15.70 -8.62 -2.61
CA VAL A 17 14.58 -8.32 -3.52
C VAL A 17 14.02 -6.93 -3.27
N LEU A 18 13.89 -6.47 -2.02
CA LEU A 18 13.13 -5.26 -1.68
C LEU A 18 14.00 -3.99 -1.57
N LEU A 19 15.25 -4.07 -1.11
CA LEU A 19 16.06 -2.88 -0.84
C LEU A 19 16.61 -2.16 -2.09
N PRO A 20 17.12 -2.85 -3.14
CA PRO A 20 17.90 -2.18 -4.19
C PRO A 20 17.16 -1.09 -4.96
N SER A 21 15.84 -1.13 -4.99
CA SER A 21 15.02 -0.18 -5.75
C SER A 21 14.14 0.72 -4.88
N LEU A 22 14.34 0.71 -3.58
CA LEU A 22 13.42 1.37 -2.64
C LEU A 22 13.40 2.90 -2.83
N GLY A 23 14.55 3.51 -3.12
CA GLY A 23 14.70 4.92 -3.40
C GLY A 23 14.81 5.28 -4.90
N ALA A 24 14.62 4.32 -5.81
CA ALA A 24 14.85 4.55 -7.24
C ALA A 24 13.75 5.36 -7.93
N VAL A 25 12.53 5.36 -7.41
CA VAL A 25 11.38 6.11 -7.90
C VAL A 25 11.06 7.19 -6.88
N ARG A 26 10.77 8.40 -7.31
CA ARG A 26 10.26 9.46 -6.43
C ARG A 26 8.96 9.04 -5.77
N LEU A 27 8.62 9.66 -4.64
CA LEU A 27 7.40 9.30 -3.92
C LEU A 27 6.17 9.54 -4.79
N PHE A 28 5.24 8.60 -4.75
CA PHE A 28 3.96 8.74 -5.43
C PHE A 28 3.14 9.82 -4.77
N ASP A 29 2.53 10.65 -5.59
CA ASP A 29 1.68 11.73 -5.09
C ASP A 29 0.48 11.17 -4.32
N TRP A 30 -0.02 11.98 -3.39
CA TRP A 30 -1.06 11.73 -2.42
C TRP A 30 -0.52 11.04 -1.15
N ASP A 31 -0.78 9.77 -0.90
CA ASP A 31 -0.53 9.14 0.40
C ASP A 31 0.96 9.02 0.77
N GLU A 32 1.85 8.62 -0.15
CA GLU A 32 3.28 8.53 0.15
C GLU A 32 3.88 9.88 0.51
N ILE A 33 3.57 10.91 -0.29
CA ILE A 33 4.05 12.28 -0.08
C ILE A 33 3.51 12.84 1.24
N ASN A 34 2.22 12.68 1.52
CA ASN A 34 1.59 13.23 2.71
C ASN A 34 2.23 12.68 3.99
N PHE A 35 2.46 11.37 4.03
CA PHE A 35 3.06 10.74 5.21
C PHE A 35 4.55 11.05 5.32
N ALA A 36 5.27 11.06 4.21
CA ALA A 36 6.69 11.40 4.19
C ALA A 36 6.93 12.86 4.59
N GLU A 37 6.09 13.78 4.14
CA GLU A 37 6.16 15.19 4.53
C GLU A 37 5.83 15.37 6.01
N SER A 38 4.77 14.73 6.50
CA SER A 38 4.45 14.75 7.93
C SER A 38 5.60 14.22 8.78
N ALA A 39 6.27 13.15 8.34
CA ALA A 39 7.44 12.61 9.05
C ALA A 39 8.65 13.56 9.00
N ARG A 40 8.88 14.23 7.86
CA ARG A 40 9.91 15.25 7.72
C ARG A 40 9.67 16.43 8.68
N GLU A 41 8.44 16.92 8.73
CA GLU A 41 8.10 18.04 9.62
C GLU A 41 8.23 17.67 11.09
N MET A 42 7.89 16.45 11.50
CA MET A 42 8.16 15.97 12.86
C MET A 42 9.65 16.05 13.23
N LEU A 43 10.55 15.71 12.28
CA LEU A 43 12.00 15.81 12.50
C LEU A 43 12.47 17.26 12.58
N VAL A 44 11.94 18.14 11.72
CA VAL A 44 12.32 19.56 11.67
C VAL A 44 11.84 20.32 12.89
N THR A 45 10.59 20.09 13.31
CA THR A 45 9.96 20.80 14.44
C THR A 45 10.23 20.15 15.78
N SER A 46 10.73 18.90 15.80
CA SER A 46 10.79 18.06 17.01
C SER A 46 9.43 17.86 17.70
N ASN A 47 8.33 18.12 17.00
CA ASN A 47 6.98 17.88 17.47
C ASN A 47 6.47 16.54 16.98
N TYR A 48 6.66 15.49 17.77
CA TYR A 48 6.19 14.14 17.45
C TYR A 48 4.75 13.87 17.88
N LEU A 49 4.15 14.79 18.64
CA LEU A 49 2.79 14.61 19.14
C LEU A 49 1.74 14.95 18.09
N GLN A 50 1.92 16.06 17.38
CA GLN A 50 0.97 16.54 16.39
C GLN A 50 1.43 16.23 14.97
N VAL A 51 0.59 15.55 14.21
CA VAL A 51 0.82 15.35 12.77
C VAL A 51 0.58 16.66 12.05
N GLN A 52 1.53 17.08 11.23
CA GLN A 52 1.49 18.36 10.50
C GLN A 52 1.77 18.15 9.01
N VAL A 53 1.25 19.07 8.19
CA VAL A 53 1.61 19.26 6.78
C VAL A 53 1.60 20.76 6.51
N ASP A 54 2.65 21.29 5.91
CA ASP A 54 2.93 22.73 5.79
C ASP A 54 2.97 23.43 7.16
N TYR A 55 3.48 22.73 8.17
CA TYR A 55 3.57 23.15 9.58
C TYR A 55 2.20 23.51 10.20
N ARG A 56 1.11 22.98 9.61
CA ARG A 56 -0.25 23.10 10.13
C ARG A 56 -0.77 21.74 10.55
N PRO A 57 -1.63 21.66 11.56
CA PRO A 57 -2.21 20.39 12.00
C PRO A 57 -2.90 19.62 10.86
N PHE A 58 -2.58 18.35 10.73
CA PHE A 58 -3.16 17.45 9.74
C PHE A 58 -3.96 16.34 10.45
N TYR A 59 -5.28 16.46 10.40
CA TYR A 59 -6.19 15.65 11.21
C TYR A 59 -6.66 14.34 10.54
N GLU A 60 -6.17 14.00 9.36
CA GLU A 60 -6.68 12.86 8.61
C GLU A 60 -6.21 11.51 9.16
N LYS A 61 -5.01 11.44 9.70
CA LYS A 61 -4.37 10.18 10.10
C LYS A 61 -3.71 10.27 11.48
N PRO A 62 -3.81 9.17 12.29
CA PRO A 62 -3.03 9.02 13.51
C PRO A 62 -1.52 8.81 13.22
N PRO A 63 -0.64 8.97 14.23
CA PRO A 63 0.79 9.18 13.98
C PRO A 63 1.65 7.93 13.84
N LEU A 64 1.18 6.71 14.14
CA LEU A 64 2.06 5.55 14.33
C LEU A 64 2.96 5.26 13.12
N PHE A 65 2.39 5.26 11.91
CA PHE A 65 3.20 5.00 10.72
C PHE A 65 4.14 6.18 10.40
N ILE A 66 3.70 7.41 10.66
CA ILE A 66 4.50 8.62 10.50
C ILE A 66 5.69 8.61 11.46
N TRP A 67 5.52 8.15 12.70
CA TRP A 67 6.63 7.93 13.64
C TRP A 67 7.63 6.88 13.12
N MET A 68 7.14 5.80 12.51
CA MET A 68 8.04 4.81 11.88
C MET A 68 8.85 5.41 10.74
N GLN A 69 8.23 6.27 9.92
CA GLN A 69 8.92 6.99 8.85
C GLN A 69 9.91 8.03 9.40
N ALA A 70 9.53 8.81 10.42
CA ALA A 70 10.42 9.78 11.06
C ALA A 70 11.67 9.09 11.63
N LEU A 71 11.49 7.98 12.37
CA LEU A 71 12.62 7.17 12.86
C LEU A 71 13.50 6.66 11.72
N SER A 72 12.90 6.18 10.65
CA SER A 72 13.63 5.70 9.47
C SER A 72 14.40 6.82 8.78
N MET A 73 13.76 7.98 8.60
CA MET A 73 14.40 9.16 7.98
C MET A 73 15.52 9.75 8.86
N GLN A 74 15.42 9.61 10.18
CA GLN A 74 16.51 10.00 11.09
C GLN A 74 17.77 9.16 10.85
N VAL A 75 17.62 7.89 10.48
CA VAL A 75 18.73 6.97 10.22
C VAL A 75 19.24 7.06 8.79
N PHE A 76 18.35 7.10 7.82
CA PHE A 76 18.66 6.99 6.38
C PHE A 76 18.58 8.33 5.63
N GLY A 77 18.26 9.42 6.32
CA GLY A 77 18.03 10.73 5.73
C GLY A 77 16.61 10.93 5.21
N ILE A 78 16.25 12.21 4.99
CA ILE A 78 14.95 12.63 4.44
C ILE A 78 14.99 12.42 2.92
N ASN A 79 14.53 11.24 2.49
CA ASN A 79 14.52 10.79 1.10
C ASN A 79 13.50 9.64 0.92
N GLU A 80 13.34 9.18 -0.32
CA GLU A 80 12.40 8.13 -0.71
C GLU A 80 12.70 6.78 -0.02
N PHE A 81 13.98 6.46 0.15
CA PHE A 81 14.40 5.24 0.84
C PHE A 81 13.97 5.28 2.31
N GLY A 82 14.27 6.39 3.02
CA GLY A 82 13.87 6.59 4.40
C GLY A 82 12.35 6.52 4.59
N ALA A 83 11.57 7.08 3.65
CA ALA A 83 10.12 7.05 3.69
C ALA A 83 9.51 5.63 3.52
N ARG A 84 10.15 4.76 2.73
CA ARG A 84 9.64 3.42 2.36
C ARG A 84 10.20 2.29 3.23
N PHE A 85 11.35 2.46 3.84
CA PHE A 85 12.04 1.41 4.61
C PHE A 85 11.17 0.79 5.73
N PRO A 86 10.32 1.53 6.45
CA PRO A 86 9.42 0.92 7.44
C PRO A 86 8.57 -0.22 6.84
N ASN A 87 8.09 -0.08 5.61
CA ASN A 87 7.29 -1.12 4.97
C ASN A 87 8.09 -2.35 4.53
N VAL A 88 9.39 -2.23 4.32
CA VAL A 88 10.26 -3.42 4.15
C VAL A 88 10.32 -4.23 5.45
N VAL A 89 10.44 -3.57 6.59
CA VAL A 89 10.42 -4.24 7.91
C VAL A 89 9.06 -4.91 8.16
N ILE A 90 7.98 -4.20 7.89
CA ILE A 90 6.60 -4.72 7.98
C ILE A 90 6.39 -5.91 7.03
N ALA A 91 6.91 -5.84 5.80
CA ALA A 91 6.85 -6.92 4.83
C ALA A 91 7.54 -8.19 5.35
N ILE A 92 8.77 -8.07 5.87
CA ILE A 92 9.50 -9.19 6.46
C ILE A 92 8.70 -9.78 7.64
N ALA A 93 8.16 -8.93 8.52
CA ALA A 93 7.30 -9.38 9.62
C ALA A 93 6.05 -10.12 9.11
N THR A 94 5.39 -9.61 8.06
CA THR A 94 4.22 -10.24 7.43
C THR A 94 4.56 -11.62 6.85
N LEU A 95 5.70 -11.73 6.17
CA LEU A 95 6.17 -13.02 5.65
C LEU A 95 6.46 -14.03 6.78
N PHE A 96 7.02 -13.58 7.89
CA PHE A 96 7.22 -14.44 9.05
C PHE A 96 5.90 -14.84 9.74
N VAL A 97 4.94 -13.95 9.80
CA VAL A 97 3.60 -14.25 10.31
C VAL A 97 2.94 -15.33 9.44
N ALA A 98 2.95 -15.17 8.12
CA ALA A 98 2.42 -16.17 7.19
C ALA A 98 3.13 -17.53 7.33
N LEU A 99 4.47 -17.54 7.38
CA LEU A 99 5.27 -18.74 7.58
C LEU A 99 4.94 -19.42 8.92
N SER A 100 4.91 -18.65 10.01
CA SER A 100 4.75 -19.19 11.37
C SER A 100 3.35 -19.72 11.59
N ILE A 101 2.33 -18.98 11.20
CA ILE A 101 0.91 -19.38 11.37
C ILE A 101 0.60 -20.55 10.43
N GLY A 102 0.97 -20.48 9.16
CA GLY A 102 0.79 -21.59 8.22
C GLY A 102 1.46 -22.88 8.68
N THR A 103 2.67 -22.77 9.27
CA THR A 103 3.39 -23.91 9.85
C THR A 103 2.68 -24.47 11.09
N SER A 104 2.17 -23.61 11.96
CA SER A 104 1.55 -24.03 13.24
C SER A 104 0.18 -24.67 13.05
N VAL A 105 -0.58 -24.25 12.03
CA VAL A 105 -1.97 -24.73 11.80
C VAL A 105 -2.00 -25.92 10.85
N TYR A 106 -1.16 -25.93 9.85
CA TYR A 106 -1.13 -26.97 8.81
C TYR A 106 0.22 -27.70 8.75
N SER A 107 1.18 -27.08 8.08
CA SER A 107 2.49 -27.67 7.87
C SER A 107 3.50 -26.60 7.47
N ARG A 108 4.78 -26.91 7.61
CA ARG A 108 5.86 -26.04 7.15
C ARG A 108 5.75 -25.72 5.63
N ARG A 109 5.28 -26.68 4.85
CA ARG A 109 5.04 -26.53 3.41
C ARG A 109 3.96 -25.48 3.17
N MET A 110 2.86 -25.54 3.90
CA MET A 110 1.78 -24.56 3.83
C MET A 110 2.27 -23.15 4.19
N GLY A 111 3.08 -23.02 5.24
CA GLY A 111 3.66 -21.72 5.63
C GLY A 111 4.54 -21.13 4.53
N ILE A 112 5.39 -21.95 3.88
CA ILE A 112 6.24 -21.52 2.75
C ILE A 112 5.39 -21.11 1.54
N LEU A 113 4.36 -21.89 1.21
CA LEU A 113 3.45 -21.58 0.10
C LEU A 113 2.67 -20.30 0.34
N TRP A 114 2.22 -20.05 1.58
CA TRP A 114 1.51 -18.80 1.90
C TRP A 114 2.41 -17.59 1.76
N MET A 115 3.62 -17.67 2.30
CA MET A 115 4.65 -16.64 2.13
C MET A 115 4.95 -16.37 0.65
N LEU A 116 5.10 -17.43 -0.17
CA LEU A 116 5.33 -17.32 -1.61
C LEU A 116 4.15 -16.67 -2.33
N CYS A 117 2.91 -17.08 -2.03
CA CYS A 117 1.69 -16.48 -2.58
C CYS A 117 1.60 -14.99 -2.24
N TYR A 118 1.94 -14.59 -1.00
CA TYR A 118 1.89 -13.19 -0.59
C TYR A 118 2.99 -12.37 -1.29
N ALA A 119 4.25 -12.82 -1.21
CA ALA A 119 5.38 -12.10 -1.81
C ALA A 119 5.33 -12.07 -3.35
N GLY A 120 4.78 -13.10 -3.99
CA GLY A 120 4.72 -13.22 -5.44
C GLY A 120 3.38 -12.80 -6.06
N SER A 121 2.54 -12.08 -5.35
CA SER A 121 1.33 -11.44 -5.91
C SER A 121 1.59 -9.96 -6.20
N VAL A 122 0.98 -9.41 -7.26
CA VAL A 122 1.32 -8.09 -7.82
C VAL A 122 1.18 -6.96 -6.78
N LEU A 123 -0.01 -6.69 -6.27
CA LEU A 123 -0.22 -5.59 -5.31
C LEU A 123 0.41 -5.84 -3.94
N PRO A 124 0.33 -7.06 -3.33
CA PRO A 124 1.09 -7.35 -2.12
C PRO A 124 2.58 -7.05 -2.26
N HIS A 125 3.21 -7.45 -3.37
CA HIS A 125 4.62 -7.17 -3.64
C HIS A 125 4.91 -5.68 -3.80
N PHE A 126 4.07 -4.96 -4.53
CA PHE A 126 4.20 -3.53 -4.71
C PHE A 126 4.11 -2.77 -3.37
N TYR A 127 3.16 -3.16 -2.50
CA TYR A 127 2.96 -2.49 -1.21
C TYR A 127 4.08 -2.75 -0.20
N MET A 128 4.84 -3.83 -0.35
CA MET A 128 6.06 -4.05 0.44
C MET A 128 7.11 -2.95 0.25
N ARG A 129 7.02 -2.17 -0.83
CA ARG A 129 7.99 -1.16 -1.24
C ARG A 129 7.41 0.27 -1.28
N SER A 130 6.17 0.45 -0.92
CA SER A 130 5.52 1.76 -0.91
C SER A 130 5.54 2.37 0.49
N GLY A 131 5.59 3.71 0.59
CA GLY A 131 5.60 4.46 1.85
C GLY A 131 4.20 4.75 2.40
N ILE A 132 3.24 3.82 2.27
CA ILE A 132 1.85 3.98 2.72
C ILE A 132 1.55 3.23 4.02
N ILE A 133 0.51 3.66 4.73
CA ILE A 133 0.13 3.11 6.04
C ILE A 133 -0.44 1.68 5.98
N ASP A 134 -0.95 1.26 4.81
CA ASP A 134 -1.76 0.05 4.68
C ASP A 134 -1.04 -1.26 5.03
N PRO A 135 0.22 -1.49 4.66
CA PRO A 135 0.92 -2.72 5.07
C PRO A 135 1.00 -2.90 6.59
N ALA A 136 1.32 -1.82 7.33
CA ALA A 136 1.37 -1.86 8.79
C ALA A 136 -0.01 -2.08 9.40
N PHE A 137 -1.02 -1.36 8.92
CA PHE A 137 -2.40 -1.50 9.32
C PHE A 137 -2.92 -2.93 9.11
N ASN A 138 -2.68 -3.51 7.93
CA ASN A 138 -3.09 -4.86 7.57
C ASN A 138 -2.43 -5.92 8.48
N LEU A 139 -1.14 -5.76 8.78
CA LEU A 139 -0.43 -6.66 9.68
C LEU A 139 -1.00 -6.61 11.09
N PHE A 140 -1.22 -5.43 11.65
CA PHE A 140 -1.77 -5.28 13.00
C PHE A 140 -3.19 -5.85 13.09
N MET A 141 -4.06 -5.54 12.13
CA MET A 141 -5.41 -6.10 12.10
C MET A 141 -5.41 -7.62 11.95
N PHE A 142 -4.56 -8.15 11.07
CA PHE A 142 -4.45 -9.60 10.89
C PHE A 142 -3.99 -10.29 12.18
N LEU A 143 -2.99 -9.74 12.86
CA LEU A 143 -2.51 -10.25 14.15
C LEU A 143 -3.61 -10.17 15.23
N ALA A 144 -4.37 -9.09 15.28
CA ALA A 144 -5.51 -8.96 16.19
C ALA A 144 -6.52 -10.08 15.97
N ILE A 145 -6.95 -10.31 14.73
CA ILE A 145 -7.90 -11.38 14.38
C ILE A 145 -7.32 -12.77 14.70
N TRP A 146 -6.03 -13.00 14.39
CA TRP A 146 -5.35 -14.24 14.74
C TRP A 146 -5.33 -14.50 16.25
N TRP A 147 -5.02 -13.49 17.06
CA TRP A 147 -4.99 -13.65 18.51
C TRP A 147 -6.38 -13.74 19.13
N ILE A 148 -7.41 -13.11 18.56
CA ILE A 148 -8.81 -13.35 18.94
C ILE A 148 -9.20 -14.81 18.64
N TYR A 149 -8.87 -15.31 17.45
CA TYR A 149 -9.05 -16.72 17.11
C TYR A 149 -8.38 -17.66 18.13
N ARG A 150 -7.14 -17.36 18.54
CA ARG A 150 -6.42 -18.10 19.59
C ARG A 150 -7.11 -18.02 20.94
N SER A 151 -7.67 -16.86 21.30
CA SER A 151 -8.43 -16.67 22.56
C SER A 151 -9.69 -17.51 22.60
N VAL A 152 -10.41 -17.60 21.48
CA VAL A 152 -11.61 -18.46 21.39
C VAL A 152 -11.26 -19.93 21.59
N ARG A 153 -10.09 -20.37 21.10
CA ARG A 153 -9.63 -21.76 21.27
C ARG A 153 -9.00 -22.07 22.62
N GLN A 154 -8.44 -21.07 23.28
CA GLN A 154 -7.76 -21.19 24.58
C GLN A 154 -8.24 -20.08 25.52
N PRO A 155 -9.48 -20.17 26.02
CA PRO A 155 -10.10 -19.08 26.79
C PRO A 155 -9.38 -18.73 28.09
N SER A 156 -8.66 -19.68 28.70
CA SER A 156 -7.89 -19.45 29.93
C SER A 156 -6.60 -18.69 29.75
N ALA A 157 -6.11 -18.53 28.50
CA ALA A 157 -4.82 -17.90 28.19
C ALA A 157 -4.99 -16.39 27.93
N ILE A 158 -4.98 -15.58 28.99
CA ILE A 158 -5.16 -14.11 28.95
C ILE A 158 -4.21 -13.37 28.00
N ARG A 159 -3.04 -13.95 27.71
CA ARG A 159 -2.07 -13.38 26.78
C ARG A 159 -2.62 -13.11 25.38
N TRP A 160 -3.57 -13.96 24.93
CA TRP A 160 -4.12 -13.82 23.58
C TRP A 160 -5.04 -12.61 23.43
N PRO A 161 -6.05 -12.41 24.31
CA PRO A 161 -6.88 -11.19 24.23
C PRO A 161 -6.07 -9.92 24.50
N LEU A 162 -5.06 -9.93 25.37
CA LEU A 162 -4.18 -8.79 25.57
C LEU A 162 -3.41 -8.43 24.28
N ALA A 163 -2.77 -9.44 23.67
CA ALA A 163 -2.06 -9.22 22.41
C ALA A 163 -3.00 -8.75 21.29
N ALA A 164 -4.20 -9.32 21.20
CA ALA A 164 -5.21 -8.90 20.22
C ALA A 164 -5.64 -7.44 20.43
N GLY A 165 -5.88 -7.03 21.66
CA GLY A 165 -6.26 -5.66 22.00
C GLY A 165 -5.13 -4.66 21.70
N ILE A 166 -3.88 -5.01 22.04
CA ILE A 166 -2.69 -4.19 21.68
C ILE A 166 -2.60 -4.04 20.16
N ALA A 167 -2.69 -5.12 19.40
CA ALA A 167 -2.62 -5.05 17.95
C ALA A 167 -3.78 -4.24 17.34
N THR A 168 -5.00 -4.37 17.88
CA THR A 168 -6.14 -3.54 17.47
C THR A 168 -5.87 -2.07 17.79
N GLY A 169 -5.33 -1.75 18.96
CA GLY A 169 -4.95 -0.38 19.34
C GLY A 169 -3.87 0.21 18.42
N LEU A 170 -2.87 -0.59 18.04
CA LEU A 170 -1.87 -0.19 17.04
C LEU A 170 -2.48 0.04 15.64
N ALA A 171 -3.45 -0.79 15.23
CA ALA A 171 -4.19 -0.55 14.00
C ALA A 171 -4.99 0.77 14.05
N VAL A 172 -5.61 1.08 15.20
CA VAL A 172 -6.29 2.38 15.43
C VAL A 172 -5.29 3.54 15.36
N LEU A 173 -4.11 3.42 15.98
CA LEU A 173 -3.04 4.42 15.88
C LEU A 173 -2.43 4.54 14.47
N THR A 174 -2.69 3.60 13.58
CA THR A 174 -2.21 3.64 12.19
C THR A 174 -3.22 4.30 11.26
N LYS A 175 -4.51 3.96 11.36
CA LYS A 175 -5.51 4.38 10.37
C LYS A 175 -6.85 4.85 10.99
N GLY A 176 -6.91 4.96 12.31
CA GLY A 176 -8.10 5.41 13.03
C GLY A 176 -9.10 4.30 13.36
N PRO A 177 -10.34 4.67 13.77
CA PRO A 177 -11.30 3.74 14.36
C PRO A 177 -11.78 2.61 13.43
N VAL A 178 -11.57 2.73 12.12
CA VAL A 178 -11.89 1.69 11.13
C VAL A 178 -11.22 0.35 11.48
N GLY A 179 -10.04 0.38 12.11
CA GLY A 179 -9.33 -0.81 12.57
C GLY A 179 -10.13 -1.60 13.61
N LEU A 180 -10.65 -0.91 14.62
CA LEU A 180 -11.49 -1.53 15.65
C LEU A 180 -12.79 -2.10 15.05
N GLY A 181 -13.44 -1.34 14.16
CA GLY A 181 -14.68 -1.75 13.49
C GLY A 181 -14.51 -3.04 12.68
N LEU A 182 -13.47 -3.11 11.86
CA LEU A 182 -13.21 -4.29 11.02
C LEU A 182 -12.77 -5.51 11.83
N VAL A 183 -11.90 -5.34 12.82
CA VAL A 183 -11.50 -6.44 13.73
C VAL A 183 -12.71 -6.97 14.49
N GLY A 184 -13.53 -6.09 15.05
CA GLY A 184 -14.74 -6.47 15.79
C GLY A 184 -15.75 -7.19 14.90
N LEU A 185 -16.11 -6.60 13.75
CA LEU A 185 -17.07 -7.19 12.82
C LEU A 185 -16.60 -8.56 12.30
N THR A 186 -15.34 -8.64 11.86
CA THR A 186 -14.77 -9.92 11.39
C THR A 186 -14.81 -10.98 12.48
N SER A 187 -14.42 -10.63 13.72
CA SER A 187 -14.36 -11.58 14.83
C SER A 187 -15.74 -12.08 15.25
N ILE A 188 -16.73 -11.18 15.28
CA ILE A 188 -18.12 -11.55 15.59
C ILE A 188 -18.67 -12.48 14.52
N VAL A 189 -18.54 -12.11 13.23
CA VAL A 189 -19.05 -12.92 12.12
C VAL A 189 -18.36 -14.28 12.07
N ALA A 190 -17.03 -14.32 12.20
CA ALA A 190 -16.28 -15.57 12.21
C ALA A 190 -16.67 -16.45 13.41
N TRP A 191 -16.84 -15.88 14.61
CA TRP A 191 -17.29 -16.63 15.78
C TRP A 191 -18.71 -17.19 15.59
N LEU A 192 -19.64 -16.39 15.06
CA LEU A 192 -21.01 -16.83 14.77
C LEU A 192 -21.05 -18.03 13.81
N VAL A 193 -20.21 -18.01 12.80
CA VAL A 193 -20.16 -19.09 11.78
C VAL A 193 -19.48 -20.34 12.33
N THR A 194 -18.38 -20.20 13.09
CA THR A 194 -17.52 -21.33 13.44
C THR A 194 -17.79 -21.92 14.82
N HIS A 195 -18.07 -21.09 15.81
CA HIS A 195 -18.02 -21.49 17.22
C HIS A 195 -19.38 -21.41 17.96
N ARG A 196 -20.37 -20.68 17.44
CA ARG A 196 -21.66 -20.43 18.08
C ARG A 196 -22.32 -21.70 18.64
N LYS A 197 -22.25 -22.82 17.93
CA LYS A 197 -22.87 -24.10 18.35
C LYS A 197 -22.01 -24.91 19.33
N ARG A 198 -20.74 -24.54 19.51
CA ARG A 198 -19.74 -25.33 20.25
C ARG A 198 -19.23 -24.65 21.51
N GLN A 199 -19.28 -23.32 21.57
CA GLN A 199 -18.70 -22.55 22.67
C GLN A 199 -19.59 -21.36 23.03
N ARG A 200 -19.55 -20.97 24.30
CA ARG A 200 -20.18 -19.72 24.78
C ARG A 200 -19.42 -18.53 24.18
N PHE A 201 -20.13 -17.39 24.03
CA PHE A 201 -19.52 -16.16 23.58
C PHE A 201 -18.37 -15.74 24.52
N PRO A 202 -17.18 -15.46 24.03
CA PRO A 202 -16.00 -15.16 24.85
C PRO A 202 -16.06 -13.71 25.37
N PHE A 203 -17.00 -13.40 26.26
CA PHE A 203 -17.27 -12.04 26.74
C PHE A 203 -16.04 -11.40 27.40
N THR A 204 -15.31 -12.17 28.22
CA THR A 204 -14.07 -11.71 28.85
C THR A 204 -13.02 -11.34 27.82
N THR A 205 -12.87 -12.14 26.75
CA THR A 205 -12.00 -11.81 25.62
C THR A 205 -12.41 -10.48 24.99
N LEU A 206 -13.70 -10.27 24.73
CA LEU A 206 -14.20 -9.02 24.15
C LEU A 206 -13.85 -7.82 25.04
N LEU A 207 -14.11 -7.91 26.35
CA LEU A 207 -13.81 -6.82 27.30
C LEU A 207 -12.32 -6.47 27.31
N ILE A 208 -11.43 -7.47 27.37
CA ILE A 208 -9.98 -7.25 27.38
C ILE A 208 -9.53 -6.62 26.05
N VAL A 209 -10.00 -7.16 24.92
CA VAL A 209 -9.67 -6.62 23.59
C VAL A 209 -10.13 -5.17 23.48
N LEU A 210 -11.37 -4.84 23.85
CA LEU A 210 -11.90 -3.49 23.84
C LEU A 210 -11.10 -2.56 24.76
N ALA A 211 -10.84 -2.97 25.99
CA ALA A 211 -10.08 -2.18 26.96
C ALA A 211 -8.69 -1.81 26.41
N MET A 212 -7.95 -2.79 25.89
CA MET A 212 -6.60 -2.55 25.36
C MET A 212 -6.62 -1.78 24.03
N SER A 213 -7.62 -2.04 23.17
CA SER A 213 -7.76 -1.32 21.89
C SER A 213 -8.09 0.17 22.06
N VAL A 214 -8.69 0.53 23.19
CA VAL A 214 -8.91 1.93 23.59
C VAL A 214 -7.71 2.47 24.35
N ALA A 215 -7.15 1.73 25.30
CA ALA A 215 -6.04 2.20 26.14
C ALA A 215 -4.81 2.61 25.33
N ILE A 216 -4.42 1.81 24.32
CA ILE A 216 -3.23 2.09 23.51
C ILE A 216 -3.34 3.44 22.76
N PRO A 217 -4.37 3.70 21.93
CA PRO A 217 -4.49 5.00 21.28
C PRO A 217 -4.78 6.15 22.25
N SER A 218 -5.42 5.88 23.39
CA SER A 218 -5.70 6.90 24.40
C SER A 218 -4.43 7.52 25.03
N LEU A 219 -3.30 6.82 25.02
CA LEU A 219 -2.02 7.37 25.46
C LEU A 219 -1.61 8.58 24.59
N TRP A 220 -1.75 8.45 23.27
CA TRP A 220 -1.45 9.53 22.35
C TRP A 220 -2.60 10.55 22.27
N ILE A 221 -3.84 10.08 22.08
CA ILE A 221 -5.02 10.97 21.99
C ILE A 221 -5.16 11.82 23.25
N GLY A 222 -4.90 11.24 24.44
CA GLY A 222 -4.93 11.96 25.71
C GLY A 222 -3.87 13.06 25.79
N ALA A 223 -2.64 12.78 25.37
CA ALA A 223 -1.57 13.77 25.32
C ALA A 223 -1.90 14.88 24.29
N GLU A 224 -2.38 14.53 23.11
CA GLU A 224 -2.82 15.48 22.09
C GLU A 224 -3.98 16.36 22.59
N TYR A 225 -4.97 15.75 23.25
CA TYR A 225 -6.08 16.49 23.85
C TYR A 225 -5.64 17.47 24.94
N LEU A 226 -4.71 17.08 25.81
CA LEU A 226 -4.22 17.93 26.88
C LEU A 226 -3.42 19.13 26.35
N MET A 227 -2.72 18.98 25.23
CA MET A 227 -1.89 20.03 24.64
C MET A 227 -2.64 20.92 23.64
N HIS A 228 -3.53 20.34 22.82
CA HIS A 228 -4.17 21.04 21.70
C HIS A 228 -5.71 21.04 21.75
N GLY A 229 -6.32 20.48 22.81
CA GLY A 229 -7.77 20.41 22.99
C GLY A 229 -8.45 19.33 22.09
N PRO A 230 -9.78 19.38 21.95
CA PRO A 230 -10.57 18.32 21.30
C PRO A 230 -10.50 18.33 19.75
N THR A 231 -9.72 19.23 19.17
CA THR A 231 -9.78 19.53 17.72
C THR A 231 -9.44 18.30 16.88
N PHE A 232 -8.38 17.57 17.23
CA PHE A 232 -8.02 16.36 16.48
C PHE A 232 -9.16 15.33 16.45
N MET A 233 -9.75 15.04 17.59
CA MET A 233 -10.83 14.03 17.67
C MET A 233 -12.04 14.45 16.83
N ARG A 234 -12.46 15.72 16.92
CA ARG A 234 -13.61 16.23 16.17
C ARG A 234 -13.36 16.20 14.67
N GLU A 235 -12.22 16.73 14.21
CA GLU A 235 -11.90 16.82 12.80
C GLU A 235 -11.62 15.44 12.18
N ASN A 236 -10.93 14.55 12.91
CA ASN A 236 -10.71 13.18 12.44
C ASN A 236 -12.02 12.39 12.31
N LEU A 237 -12.93 12.47 13.28
CA LEU A 237 -14.24 11.82 13.19
C LEU A 237 -15.08 12.39 12.05
N ALA A 238 -15.08 13.71 11.87
CA ALA A 238 -15.76 14.36 10.74
C ALA A 238 -15.18 13.88 9.39
N TYR A 239 -13.87 13.76 9.28
CA TYR A 239 -13.20 13.22 8.09
C TYR A 239 -13.60 11.76 7.82
N GLN A 240 -13.58 10.89 8.84
CA GLN A 240 -14.02 9.50 8.70
C GLN A 240 -15.48 9.41 8.23
N TRP A 241 -16.35 10.27 8.74
CA TRP A 241 -17.75 10.33 8.32
C TRP A 241 -17.89 10.73 6.85
N ARG A 242 -17.15 11.74 6.39
CA ARG A 242 -17.13 12.13 4.97
C ARG A 242 -16.67 10.99 4.07
N LEU A 243 -15.61 10.25 4.44
CA LEU A 243 -15.14 9.09 3.67
C LEU A 243 -16.22 8.00 3.50
N LEU A 244 -17.11 7.82 4.49
CA LEU A 244 -18.19 6.85 4.42
C LEU A 244 -19.35 7.30 3.52
N THR A 245 -19.67 8.60 3.53
CA THR A 245 -20.93 9.12 2.98
C THR A 245 -20.76 9.89 1.68
N THR A 246 -19.57 10.38 1.37
CA THR A 246 -19.30 11.20 0.17
C THR A 246 -18.23 10.56 -0.69
N GLY A 247 -18.20 10.89 -1.99
CA GLY A 247 -17.12 10.52 -2.91
C GLY A 247 -15.93 11.46 -2.76
N GLU A 248 -15.25 11.42 -1.61
CA GLU A 248 -14.14 12.33 -1.28
C GLU A 248 -13.07 12.32 -2.37
N ALA A 249 -12.58 13.50 -2.74
CA ALA A 249 -11.54 13.70 -3.77
C ALA A 249 -11.82 13.04 -5.15
N GLY A 250 -13.08 12.82 -5.52
CA GLY A 250 -13.45 12.23 -6.81
C GLY A 250 -13.32 10.69 -6.87
N HIS A 251 -13.17 10.02 -5.74
CA HIS A 251 -13.02 8.57 -5.66
C HIS A 251 -14.33 7.78 -5.58
N ALA A 252 -15.44 8.30 -6.11
CA ALA A 252 -16.68 7.53 -6.26
C ALA A 252 -16.50 6.47 -7.36
N GLN A 253 -16.56 5.20 -7.00
CA GLN A 253 -16.37 4.07 -7.92
C GLN A 253 -17.52 3.06 -7.76
N PRO A 254 -17.82 2.20 -8.78
CA PRO A 254 -18.87 1.21 -8.71
C PRO A 254 -18.62 0.17 -7.60
N TRP A 255 -19.68 -0.50 -7.16
CA TRP A 255 -19.62 -1.47 -6.05
C TRP A 255 -18.64 -2.64 -6.30
N TYR A 256 -18.45 -3.04 -7.54
CA TYR A 256 -17.55 -4.14 -7.93
C TYR A 256 -16.07 -3.74 -8.05
N TYR A 257 -15.74 -2.46 -7.84
CA TYR A 257 -14.38 -1.94 -8.00
C TYR A 257 -13.33 -2.78 -7.25
N HIS A 258 -13.56 -3.05 -5.97
CA HIS A 258 -12.62 -3.83 -5.16
C HIS A 258 -12.51 -5.30 -5.59
N LEU A 259 -13.56 -5.89 -6.18
CA LEU A 259 -13.49 -7.25 -6.75
C LEU A 259 -12.50 -7.28 -7.90
N VAL A 260 -12.55 -6.30 -8.80
CA VAL A 260 -11.61 -6.19 -9.93
C VAL A 260 -10.20 -5.93 -9.43
N VAL A 261 -10.02 -4.98 -8.50
CA VAL A 261 -8.73 -4.66 -7.90
C VAL A 261 -8.07 -5.89 -7.29
N VAL A 262 -8.81 -6.66 -6.51
CA VAL A 262 -8.27 -7.87 -5.84
C VAL A 262 -8.04 -9.00 -6.84
N ALA A 263 -8.94 -9.20 -7.81
CA ALA A 263 -8.80 -10.25 -8.81
C ALA A 263 -7.53 -10.07 -9.67
N ILE A 264 -7.25 -8.85 -10.11
CA ILE A 264 -6.06 -8.54 -10.93
C ILE A 264 -4.84 -8.32 -10.03
N GLY A 265 -4.99 -7.52 -8.99
CA GLY A 265 -3.89 -7.12 -8.12
C GLY A 265 -3.31 -8.24 -7.26
N CYS A 266 -4.10 -9.27 -6.92
CA CYS A 266 -3.58 -10.45 -6.26
C CYS A 266 -3.21 -11.59 -7.23
N PHE A 267 -3.08 -11.32 -8.53
CA PHE A 267 -2.55 -12.31 -9.47
C PHE A 267 -1.11 -12.69 -9.07
N PRO A 268 -0.73 -13.98 -9.10
CA PRO A 268 -1.52 -15.14 -9.52
C PRO A 268 -2.32 -15.83 -8.39
N ALA A 269 -2.18 -15.41 -7.13
CA ALA A 269 -2.88 -16.05 -6.02
C ALA A 269 -4.41 -16.00 -6.18
N SER A 270 -4.95 -14.93 -6.77
CA SER A 270 -6.39 -14.79 -7.04
C SER A 270 -6.98 -15.88 -7.91
N ILE A 271 -6.19 -16.55 -8.75
CA ILE A 271 -6.65 -17.67 -9.59
C ILE A 271 -6.94 -18.93 -8.77
N PHE A 272 -6.28 -19.08 -7.62
CA PHE A 272 -6.35 -20.31 -6.83
C PHE A 272 -7.23 -20.18 -5.58
N PHE A 273 -7.57 -18.96 -5.12
CA PHE A 273 -8.18 -18.75 -3.82
C PHE A 273 -9.55 -19.43 -3.65
N LEU A 274 -10.41 -19.44 -4.68
CA LEU A 274 -11.72 -20.09 -4.62
C LEU A 274 -11.62 -21.60 -4.40
N GLN A 275 -10.58 -22.23 -4.93
CA GLN A 275 -10.32 -23.64 -4.68
C GLN A 275 -9.89 -23.88 -3.23
N GLY A 276 -9.01 -23.04 -2.70
CA GLY A 276 -8.56 -23.14 -1.32
C GLY A 276 -9.65 -22.80 -0.29
N ALA A 277 -10.71 -22.12 -0.72
CA ALA A 277 -11.89 -21.87 0.11
C ALA A 277 -12.79 -23.11 0.29
N ARG A 278 -12.59 -24.17 -0.51
CA ARG A 278 -13.32 -25.44 -0.33
C ARG A 278 -12.70 -26.25 0.79
N THR A 279 -13.54 -26.83 1.64
CA THR A 279 -13.09 -27.77 2.69
C THR A 279 -12.59 -29.06 2.08
N THR A 280 -11.55 -29.63 2.68
CA THR A 280 -11.04 -30.98 2.34
C THR A 280 -11.38 -31.95 3.45
N PRO A 281 -11.69 -33.23 3.14
CA PRO A 281 -12.04 -34.23 4.16
C PRO A 281 -10.94 -34.41 5.22
N GLU A 282 -9.69 -34.26 4.81
CA GLU A 282 -8.50 -34.47 5.64
C GLU A 282 -8.22 -33.32 6.61
N ASP A 283 -8.86 -32.14 6.44
CA ASP A 283 -8.68 -31.02 7.34
C ASP A 283 -9.24 -31.37 8.72
N ASP A 284 -8.44 -31.18 9.75
CA ASP A 284 -8.92 -31.25 11.13
C ASP A 284 -9.80 -30.04 11.49
N GLN A 285 -10.39 -30.05 12.68
CA GLN A 285 -11.29 -28.98 13.10
C GLN A 285 -10.57 -27.64 13.22
N HIS A 286 -9.28 -27.63 13.63
CA HIS A 286 -8.48 -26.42 13.72
C HIS A 286 -8.25 -25.79 12.33
N GLN A 287 -7.95 -26.61 11.35
CA GLN A 287 -7.72 -26.20 9.99
C GLN A 287 -8.98 -25.66 9.32
N ARG A 288 -10.13 -26.32 9.57
CA ARG A 288 -11.44 -25.85 9.08
C ARG A 288 -11.84 -24.52 9.70
N ASP A 289 -11.67 -24.38 11.02
CA ASP A 289 -11.98 -23.13 11.70
C ASP A 289 -11.09 -21.99 11.18
N MET A 290 -9.79 -22.21 11.04
CA MET A 290 -8.87 -21.21 10.47
C MET A 290 -9.27 -20.81 9.05
N GLN A 291 -9.60 -21.79 8.21
CA GLN A 291 -10.08 -21.52 6.85
C GLN A 291 -11.32 -20.63 6.86
N GLN A 292 -12.31 -20.96 7.70
CA GLN A 292 -13.54 -20.17 7.80
C GLN A 292 -13.28 -18.76 8.30
N TRP A 293 -12.36 -18.57 9.28
CA TRP A 293 -11.94 -17.24 9.73
C TRP A 293 -11.32 -16.42 8.61
N MET A 294 -10.50 -17.03 7.77
CA MET A 294 -9.91 -16.36 6.62
C MET A 294 -10.95 -15.99 5.55
N ILE A 295 -11.93 -16.88 5.31
CA ILE A 295 -13.06 -16.57 4.41
C ILE A 295 -13.88 -15.41 4.96
N MET A 296 -14.19 -15.41 6.26
CA MET A 296 -14.99 -14.34 6.88
C MET A 296 -14.24 -13.00 6.86
N LEU A 297 -12.93 -13.00 7.14
CA LEU A 297 -12.12 -11.81 7.01
C LEU A 297 -12.17 -11.25 5.57
N PHE A 298 -11.97 -12.10 4.57
CA PHE A 298 -12.07 -11.71 3.17
C PHE A 298 -13.46 -11.13 2.84
N CYS A 299 -14.52 -11.83 3.20
CA CYS A 299 -15.89 -11.40 2.90
C CYS A 299 -16.27 -10.09 3.62
N VAL A 300 -15.93 -9.95 4.91
CA VAL A 300 -16.24 -8.73 5.66
C VAL A 300 -15.56 -7.52 5.05
N VAL A 301 -14.26 -7.62 4.74
CA VAL A 301 -13.53 -6.52 4.11
C VAL A 301 -14.11 -6.17 2.75
N MET A 302 -14.40 -7.18 1.91
CA MET A 302 -14.99 -6.95 0.58
C MET A 302 -16.37 -6.30 0.66
N VAL A 303 -17.25 -6.76 1.56
CA VAL A 303 -18.60 -6.21 1.72
C VAL A 303 -18.53 -4.78 2.22
N VAL A 304 -17.76 -4.51 3.28
CA VAL A 304 -17.65 -3.18 3.88
C VAL A 304 -17.14 -2.15 2.85
N PHE A 305 -16.01 -2.43 2.18
CA PHE A 305 -15.44 -1.47 1.23
C PHE A 305 -16.17 -1.41 -0.11
N SER A 306 -16.92 -2.44 -0.49
CA SER A 306 -17.83 -2.33 -1.64
C SER A 306 -19.05 -1.47 -1.35
N ALA A 307 -19.51 -1.40 -0.09
CA ALA A 307 -20.64 -0.58 0.34
C ALA A 307 -20.28 0.91 0.52
N VAL A 308 -19.02 1.22 0.91
CA VAL A 308 -18.56 2.61 1.11
C VAL A 308 -18.48 3.36 -0.23
N THR A 309 -18.85 4.64 -0.24
CA THR A 309 -18.88 5.46 -1.47
C THR A 309 -17.48 5.76 -1.99
N THR A 310 -16.57 6.22 -1.11
CA THR A 310 -15.17 6.46 -1.47
C THR A 310 -14.42 5.14 -1.61
N LYS A 311 -13.89 4.86 -2.81
CA LYS A 311 -13.16 3.63 -3.11
C LYS A 311 -11.76 3.93 -3.61
N ILE A 312 -10.76 3.54 -2.82
CA ILE A 312 -9.34 3.70 -3.13
C ILE A 312 -8.72 2.31 -3.19
N ILE A 313 -7.79 2.11 -4.13
CA ILE A 313 -7.20 0.80 -4.44
C ILE A 313 -6.71 0.03 -3.21
N HIS A 314 -6.13 0.71 -2.22
CA HIS A 314 -5.57 0.09 -1.02
C HIS A 314 -6.60 -0.24 0.08
N TYR A 315 -7.86 0.16 -0.03
CA TYR A 315 -8.87 -0.21 0.97
C TYR A 315 -9.13 -1.72 1.02
N SER A 316 -9.02 -2.41 -0.12
CA SER A 316 -9.14 -3.87 -0.19
C SER A 316 -7.85 -4.62 0.14
N SER A 317 -6.76 -3.94 0.50
CA SER A 317 -5.46 -4.58 0.77
C SER A 317 -5.49 -5.56 1.95
N MET A 318 -6.41 -5.40 2.89
CA MET A 318 -6.66 -6.38 3.95
C MET A 318 -7.07 -7.77 3.45
N CYS A 319 -7.62 -7.85 2.23
CA CYS A 319 -7.94 -9.13 1.60
C CYS A 319 -6.70 -9.91 1.17
N TYR A 320 -5.52 -9.31 1.11
CA TYR A 320 -4.33 -9.97 0.57
C TYR A 320 -3.86 -11.15 1.42
N LEU A 321 -3.84 -11.00 2.74
CA LEU A 321 -3.44 -12.10 3.63
C LEU A 321 -4.43 -13.28 3.60
N PRO A 322 -5.74 -13.11 3.76
CA PRO A 322 -6.68 -14.22 3.68
C PRO A 322 -6.76 -14.82 2.27
N LEU A 323 -6.71 -14.02 1.20
CA LEU A 323 -6.73 -14.52 -0.17
C LEU A 323 -5.51 -15.39 -0.46
N THR A 324 -4.31 -14.91 -0.11
CA THR A 324 -3.07 -15.66 -0.35
C THR A 324 -2.95 -16.89 0.53
N PHE A 325 -3.54 -16.90 1.73
CA PHE A 325 -3.70 -18.10 2.55
C PHE A 325 -4.56 -19.14 1.83
N LEU A 326 -5.73 -18.74 1.33
CA LEU A 326 -6.60 -19.65 0.59
C LEU A 326 -5.93 -20.15 -0.70
N ALA A 327 -5.21 -19.28 -1.41
CA ALA A 327 -4.40 -19.71 -2.56
C ALA A 327 -3.36 -20.76 -2.16
N ALA A 328 -2.61 -20.52 -1.08
CA ALA A 328 -1.60 -21.46 -0.58
C ALA A 328 -2.18 -22.83 -0.23
N ARG A 329 -3.41 -22.87 0.35
CA ARG A 329 -4.13 -24.14 0.57
C ARG A 329 -4.44 -24.87 -0.73
N ALA A 330 -4.81 -24.16 -1.79
CA ALA A 330 -5.01 -24.77 -3.10
C ALA A 330 -3.70 -25.33 -3.67
N LEU A 331 -2.61 -24.56 -3.57
CA LEU A 331 -1.28 -24.98 -4.02
C LEU A 331 -0.77 -26.22 -3.23
N GLU A 332 -1.04 -26.27 -1.94
CA GLU A 332 -0.66 -27.39 -1.08
C GLU A 332 -1.33 -28.70 -1.53
N GLN A 333 -2.56 -28.66 -2.04
CA GLN A 333 -3.23 -29.83 -2.64
C GLN A 333 -2.50 -30.38 -3.86
N PHE A 334 -1.89 -29.52 -4.68
CA PHE A 334 -1.04 -29.96 -5.79
C PHE A 334 0.27 -30.56 -5.29
N VAL A 335 0.98 -29.87 -4.41
CA VAL A 335 2.30 -30.33 -3.92
C VAL A 335 2.20 -31.61 -3.08
N SER A 336 1.05 -31.86 -2.46
CA SER A 336 0.78 -33.15 -1.75
C SER A 336 0.31 -34.28 -2.67
N GLY A 337 0.16 -34.04 -3.97
CA GLY A 337 -0.31 -35.05 -4.94
C GLY A 337 -1.82 -35.29 -4.90
N ARG A 338 -2.56 -34.59 -4.03
CA ARG A 338 -4.04 -34.70 -3.96
C ARG A 338 -4.71 -34.14 -5.22
N ARG A 339 -3.98 -33.33 -5.97
CA ARG A 339 -4.41 -32.76 -7.23
C ARG A 339 -3.27 -32.73 -8.24
N THR A 340 -3.58 -33.05 -9.49
CA THR A 340 -2.56 -33.16 -10.54
C THR A 340 -2.78 -32.22 -11.73
N SER A 341 -3.99 -31.67 -11.86
CA SER A 341 -4.35 -30.83 -13.00
C SER A 341 -5.08 -29.56 -12.61
N LEU A 342 -4.84 -28.49 -13.38
CA LEU A 342 -5.58 -27.24 -13.32
C LEU A 342 -7.00 -27.42 -13.87
N THR A 343 -7.97 -26.74 -13.28
CA THR A 343 -9.28 -26.59 -13.90
C THR A 343 -9.20 -25.73 -15.15
N LEU A 344 -10.20 -25.83 -16.02
CA LEU A 344 -10.29 -24.97 -17.22
C LEU A 344 -10.30 -23.48 -16.83
N LEU A 345 -11.02 -23.10 -15.75
CA LEU A 345 -11.07 -21.73 -15.24
C LEU A 345 -9.69 -21.25 -14.75
N GLN A 346 -8.94 -22.09 -14.02
CA GLN A 346 -7.59 -21.73 -13.57
C GLN A 346 -6.64 -21.58 -14.75
N ARG A 347 -6.67 -22.49 -15.70
CA ARG A 347 -5.83 -22.41 -16.91
C ARG A 347 -6.18 -21.18 -17.73
N GLY A 348 -7.46 -20.93 -17.98
CA GLY A 348 -7.93 -19.74 -18.68
C GLY A 348 -7.53 -18.44 -17.95
N GLY A 349 -7.76 -18.37 -16.64
CA GLY A 349 -7.38 -17.21 -15.82
C GLY A 349 -5.87 -16.94 -15.80
N LEU A 350 -5.03 -17.98 -15.71
CA LEU A 350 -3.58 -17.83 -15.80
C LEU A 350 -3.15 -17.27 -17.16
N ILE A 351 -3.71 -17.80 -18.25
CA ILE A 351 -3.39 -17.35 -19.61
C ILE A 351 -3.88 -15.93 -19.82
N THR A 352 -5.16 -15.63 -19.55
CA THR A 352 -5.73 -14.32 -19.87
C THR A 352 -5.15 -13.22 -19.00
N VAL A 353 -5.16 -13.38 -17.68
CA VAL A 353 -4.66 -12.33 -16.76
C VAL A 353 -3.14 -12.25 -16.82
N GLY A 354 -2.43 -13.37 -16.87
CA GLY A 354 -0.97 -13.40 -16.98
C GLY A 354 -0.47 -12.78 -18.28
N SER A 355 -1.09 -13.09 -19.43
CA SER A 355 -0.74 -12.46 -20.71
C SER A 355 -1.11 -10.98 -20.74
N ALA A 356 -2.26 -10.59 -20.21
CA ALA A 356 -2.68 -9.19 -20.17
C ALA A 356 -1.73 -8.34 -19.31
N LEU A 357 -1.37 -8.81 -18.11
CA LEU A 357 -0.42 -8.11 -17.25
C LEU A 357 0.98 -8.05 -17.89
N SER A 358 1.45 -9.17 -18.46
CA SER A 358 2.72 -9.20 -19.18
C SER A 358 2.71 -8.21 -20.35
N ALA A 359 1.63 -8.18 -21.13
CA ALA A 359 1.47 -7.23 -22.23
C ALA A 359 1.55 -5.77 -21.72
N VAL A 360 0.89 -5.44 -20.62
CA VAL A 360 0.99 -4.10 -20.01
C VAL A 360 2.43 -3.77 -19.65
N PHE A 361 3.15 -4.68 -18.96
CA PHE A 361 4.55 -4.47 -18.57
C PHE A 361 5.52 -4.39 -19.75
N CYS A 362 5.17 -4.96 -20.92
CA CYS A 362 5.95 -4.83 -22.17
C CYS A 362 5.56 -3.61 -22.98
N ILE A 363 4.25 -3.39 -23.18
CA ILE A 363 3.74 -2.35 -24.09
C ILE A 363 3.95 -0.95 -23.50
N VAL A 364 3.80 -0.79 -22.19
CA VAL A 364 3.97 0.54 -21.57
C VAL A 364 5.37 1.10 -21.83
N PRO A 365 6.49 0.44 -21.49
CA PRO A 365 7.81 0.99 -21.80
C PRO A 365 8.03 1.14 -23.31
N LEU A 366 7.56 0.18 -24.14
CA LEU A 366 7.68 0.25 -25.59
C LEU A 366 6.97 1.48 -26.18
N ALA A 367 5.80 1.82 -25.69
CA ALA A 367 5.04 2.99 -26.11
C ALA A 367 5.77 4.31 -25.75
N PHE A 368 6.33 4.39 -24.54
CA PHE A 368 7.11 5.57 -24.12
C PHE A 368 8.45 5.68 -24.87
N MET A 369 9.08 4.58 -25.25
CA MET A 369 10.27 4.58 -26.11
C MET A 369 9.96 5.09 -27.53
N ASN A 370 8.75 4.82 -28.03
CA ASN A 370 8.27 5.24 -29.35
C ASN A 370 7.26 6.38 -29.20
N LYS A 371 7.61 7.42 -28.45
CA LYS A 371 6.73 8.53 -28.10
C LYS A 371 6.06 9.22 -29.31
N GLU A 372 6.74 9.30 -30.45
CA GLU A 372 6.19 9.89 -31.67
C GLU A 372 5.00 9.09 -32.24
N TRP A 373 5.13 7.76 -32.22
CA TRP A 373 4.00 6.89 -32.59
C TRP A 373 2.82 7.09 -31.63
N LEU A 374 3.09 7.15 -30.33
CA LEU A 374 2.07 7.38 -29.32
C LEU A 374 1.34 8.71 -29.53
N LEU A 375 2.09 9.78 -29.78
CA LEU A 375 1.57 11.13 -30.04
C LEU A 375 0.79 11.24 -31.36
N GLY A 376 1.04 10.35 -32.32
CA GLY A 376 0.30 10.23 -33.57
C GLY A 376 -1.11 9.65 -33.42
N LEU A 377 -1.40 8.98 -32.31
CA LEU A 377 -2.72 8.39 -32.09
C LEU A 377 -3.77 9.47 -31.79
N PRO A 378 -5.00 9.36 -32.35
CA PRO A 378 -6.08 10.35 -32.13
C PRO A 378 -6.47 10.56 -30.67
N THR A 379 -6.27 9.53 -29.84
CA THR A 379 -6.56 9.54 -28.40
C THR A 379 -5.59 10.38 -27.57
N PHE A 380 -4.39 10.67 -28.09
CA PHE A 380 -3.32 11.43 -27.41
C PHE A 380 -3.28 12.91 -27.88
N ARG A 381 -4.44 13.58 -27.93
CA ARG A 381 -4.56 15.01 -28.27
C ARG A 381 -4.48 15.95 -27.08
N ASP A 382 -4.47 15.42 -25.88
CA ASP A 382 -4.39 16.18 -24.63
C ASP A 382 -3.07 16.96 -24.55
N ALA A 383 -3.17 18.28 -24.26
CA ALA A 383 -2.03 19.18 -24.22
C ALA A 383 -1.01 18.79 -23.14
N TYR A 384 -1.49 18.27 -21.99
CA TYR A 384 -0.62 17.79 -20.92
C TYR A 384 0.22 16.60 -21.38
N LEU A 385 -0.40 15.60 -22.01
CA LEU A 385 0.32 14.42 -22.50
C LEU A 385 1.36 14.77 -23.55
N ARG A 386 1.02 15.66 -24.49
CA ARG A 386 1.98 16.12 -25.51
C ARG A 386 3.17 16.85 -24.90
N ALA A 387 2.90 17.77 -23.99
CA ALA A 387 3.95 18.50 -23.28
C ALA A 387 4.78 17.60 -22.35
N ALA A 388 4.17 16.63 -21.69
CA ALA A 388 4.87 15.63 -20.89
C ALA A 388 5.85 14.81 -21.74
N MET A 389 5.42 14.37 -22.92
CA MET A 389 6.24 13.57 -23.87
C MET A 389 7.35 14.37 -24.56
N SER A 390 7.35 15.71 -24.49
CA SER A 390 8.44 16.52 -25.05
C SER A 390 9.76 16.35 -24.32
N ARG A 391 9.75 15.84 -23.08
CA ARG A 391 10.99 15.58 -22.33
C ARG A 391 11.82 14.47 -22.97
N ASP A 392 13.13 14.65 -22.93
CA ASP A 392 14.07 13.61 -23.32
C ASP A 392 14.38 12.71 -22.13
N VAL A 393 14.02 11.44 -22.27
CA VAL A 393 14.27 10.39 -21.29
C VAL A 393 15.03 9.27 -21.98
N SER A 394 16.18 8.90 -21.41
CA SER A 394 17.01 7.83 -21.97
C SER A 394 16.44 6.46 -21.63
N TRP A 395 16.27 5.62 -22.65
CA TRP A 395 15.88 4.22 -22.55
C TRP A 395 17.05 3.34 -23.00
N VAL A 396 17.28 2.22 -22.32
CA VAL A 396 18.38 1.29 -22.65
C VAL A 396 17.96 0.31 -23.76
N GLY A 397 16.65 0.07 -23.93
CA GLY A 397 16.07 -0.83 -24.92
C GLY A 397 15.69 -2.22 -24.39
N ILE A 398 16.09 -2.55 -23.17
CA ILE A 398 15.76 -3.85 -22.55
C ILE A 398 14.49 -3.80 -21.71
N GLU A 399 13.98 -2.62 -21.39
CA GLU A 399 12.85 -2.41 -20.48
C GLU A 399 11.55 -3.12 -20.92
N PRO A 400 11.20 -3.15 -22.22
CA PRO A 400 10.02 -3.89 -22.67
C PRO A 400 10.10 -5.40 -22.42
N PHE A 401 11.31 -5.97 -22.35
CA PHE A 401 11.49 -7.39 -22.11
C PHE A 401 11.28 -7.81 -20.64
N ILE A 402 11.24 -6.85 -19.72
CA ILE A 402 11.00 -7.13 -18.30
C ILE A 402 9.63 -7.80 -18.11
N GLY A 403 8.60 -7.34 -18.84
CA GLY A 403 7.27 -7.92 -18.79
C GLY A 403 7.22 -9.39 -19.27
N SER A 404 8.13 -9.81 -20.15
CA SER A 404 8.19 -11.19 -20.64
C SER A 404 8.55 -12.21 -19.56
N LEU A 405 9.19 -11.80 -18.47
CA LEU A 405 9.49 -12.67 -17.33
C LEU A 405 8.21 -13.21 -16.68
N LEU A 406 7.16 -12.39 -16.58
CA LEU A 406 5.85 -12.81 -16.08
C LEU A 406 5.22 -13.84 -17.03
N LEU A 407 5.28 -13.58 -18.35
CA LEU A 407 4.75 -14.50 -19.36
C LEU A 407 5.49 -15.84 -19.32
N LEU A 408 6.81 -15.80 -19.29
CA LEU A 408 7.66 -16.98 -19.20
C LEU A 408 7.35 -17.79 -17.94
N GLY A 409 7.22 -17.14 -16.78
CA GLY A 409 6.82 -17.79 -15.53
C GLY A 409 5.46 -18.47 -15.64
N THR A 410 4.49 -17.83 -16.31
CA THR A 410 3.16 -18.38 -16.55
C THR A 410 3.20 -19.58 -17.51
N ILE A 411 3.96 -19.51 -18.60
CA ILE A 411 4.14 -20.61 -19.55
C ILE A 411 4.80 -21.81 -18.87
N ILE A 412 5.91 -21.59 -18.15
CA ILE A 412 6.60 -22.66 -17.42
C ILE A 412 5.65 -23.32 -16.43
N MET A 413 4.85 -22.53 -15.69
CA MET A 413 3.84 -23.08 -14.78
C MET A 413 2.89 -24.03 -15.48
N ILE A 414 2.30 -23.62 -16.60
CA ILE A 414 1.29 -24.41 -17.34
C ILE A 414 1.91 -25.70 -17.88
N VAL A 415 3.14 -25.65 -18.39
CA VAL A 415 3.84 -26.80 -18.99
C VAL A 415 4.33 -27.78 -17.92
N THR A 416 4.79 -27.26 -16.77
CA THR A 416 5.47 -28.09 -15.77
C THR A 416 4.59 -28.58 -14.63
N ILE A 417 3.36 -28.08 -14.48
CA ILE A 417 2.50 -28.36 -13.30
C ILE A 417 2.25 -29.85 -13.08
N GLN A 418 2.15 -30.66 -14.15
CA GLN A 418 1.94 -32.09 -14.06
C GLN A 418 3.23 -32.86 -13.75
N ARG A 419 4.41 -32.29 -14.05
CA ARG A 419 5.71 -32.93 -13.88
C ARG A 419 6.38 -32.52 -12.57
N SER A 420 6.36 -31.24 -12.26
CA SER A 420 7.00 -30.66 -11.08
C SER A 420 6.25 -29.44 -10.56
N GLN A 421 5.36 -29.64 -9.59
CA GLN A 421 4.57 -28.57 -8.97
C GLN A 421 5.46 -27.51 -8.31
N ARG A 422 6.64 -27.91 -7.79
CA ARG A 422 7.59 -26.97 -7.19
C ARG A 422 8.15 -25.99 -8.22
N VAL A 423 8.57 -26.49 -9.38
CA VAL A 423 9.05 -25.66 -10.49
C VAL A 423 7.91 -24.78 -11.00
N ALA A 424 6.73 -25.34 -11.18
CA ALA A 424 5.56 -24.63 -11.67
C ALA A 424 5.23 -23.41 -10.80
N PHE A 425 5.10 -23.59 -9.48
CA PHE A 425 4.76 -22.47 -8.59
C PHE A 425 5.92 -21.50 -8.38
N ALA A 426 7.16 -22.01 -8.29
CA ALA A 426 8.33 -21.14 -8.18
C ALA A 426 8.49 -20.24 -9.43
N SER A 427 8.25 -20.76 -10.64
CA SER A 427 8.33 -19.97 -11.87
C SER A 427 7.20 -18.95 -11.98
N LEU A 428 5.97 -19.31 -11.60
CA LEU A 428 4.82 -18.41 -11.66
C LEU A 428 4.98 -17.21 -10.71
N PHE A 429 5.16 -17.48 -9.43
CA PHE A 429 5.32 -16.41 -8.41
C PHE A 429 6.67 -15.71 -8.52
N GLY A 430 7.74 -16.45 -8.87
CA GLY A 430 9.06 -15.90 -9.14
C GLY A 430 9.07 -14.98 -10.37
N GLY A 431 8.30 -15.30 -11.40
CA GLY A 431 8.10 -14.42 -12.56
C GLY A 431 7.51 -13.07 -12.17
N VAL A 432 6.49 -13.04 -11.31
CA VAL A 432 5.93 -11.79 -10.77
C VAL A 432 6.99 -11.02 -9.96
N ILE A 433 7.66 -11.69 -9.01
CA ILE A 433 8.69 -11.08 -8.17
C ILE A 433 9.77 -10.44 -9.04
N LEU A 434 10.31 -11.17 -10.01
CA LEU A 434 11.38 -10.68 -10.89
C LEU A 434 10.91 -9.52 -11.77
N THR A 435 9.71 -9.64 -12.37
CA THR A 435 9.14 -8.56 -13.16
C THR A 435 9.02 -7.27 -12.36
N LEU A 436 8.42 -7.30 -11.17
CA LEU A 436 8.25 -6.10 -10.35
C LEU A 436 9.58 -5.60 -9.77
N THR A 437 10.50 -6.49 -9.39
CA THR A 437 11.83 -6.13 -8.89
C THR A 437 12.65 -5.38 -9.92
N LEU A 438 12.49 -5.70 -11.20
CA LEU A 438 13.19 -5.02 -12.30
C LEU A 438 12.39 -3.84 -12.85
N PHE A 439 11.06 -3.93 -12.94
CA PHE A 439 10.22 -2.87 -13.49
C PHE A 439 10.30 -1.57 -12.66
N LEU A 440 10.27 -1.70 -11.34
CA LEU A 440 10.28 -0.52 -10.45
C LEU A 440 11.55 0.33 -10.59
N PRO A 441 12.80 -0.19 -10.62
CA PRO A 441 13.98 0.65 -10.80
C PRO A 441 14.27 1.04 -12.24
N PHE A 442 13.89 0.20 -13.22
CA PHE A 442 14.29 0.43 -14.63
C PHE A 442 13.21 1.11 -15.46
N VAL A 443 11.93 0.93 -15.17
CA VAL A 443 10.82 1.48 -15.96
C VAL A 443 10.12 2.62 -15.24
N ALA A 444 9.74 2.44 -13.98
CA ALA A 444 8.92 3.41 -13.26
C ALA A 444 9.56 4.81 -13.17
N PRO A 445 10.88 5.00 -12.91
CA PRO A 445 11.49 6.33 -12.88
C PRO A 445 11.46 7.04 -14.24
N ARG A 446 11.53 6.28 -15.35
CA ARG A 446 11.45 6.84 -16.69
C ARG A 446 10.05 7.33 -17.04
N ILE A 447 9.02 6.56 -16.63
CA ILE A 447 7.63 6.98 -16.79
C ILE A 447 7.36 8.21 -15.91
N GLU A 448 7.84 8.18 -14.66
CA GLU A 448 7.72 9.29 -13.72
C GLU A 448 8.36 10.57 -14.27
N ALA A 449 9.51 10.47 -14.93
CA ALA A 449 10.18 11.61 -15.55
C ALA A 449 9.30 12.33 -16.58
N TYR A 450 8.46 11.63 -17.33
CA TYR A 450 7.48 12.25 -18.23
C TYR A 450 6.30 12.88 -17.47
N THR A 451 5.82 12.25 -16.42
CA THR A 451 4.58 12.65 -15.76
C THR A 451 4.77 13.81 -14.79
N GLN A 452 5.50 13.62 -13.71
CA GLN A 452 5.71 14.64 -12.67
C GLN A 452 7.15 15.15 -12.57
N GLY A 453 8.08 14.51 -13.27
CA GLY A 453 9.50 14.77 -13.14
C GLY A 453 9.90 16.22 -13.31
N ALA A 454 9.28 16.96 -14.26
CA ALA A 454 9.60 18.37 -14.48
C ALA A 454 9.29 19.25 -13.26
N ALA A 455 8.12 19.05 -12.63
CA ALA A 455 7.76 19.78 -11.42
C ALA A 455 8.68 19.40 -10.25
N LEU A 456 8.97 18.10 -10.10
CA LEU A 456 9.83 17.63 -9.01
C LEU A 456 11.28 18.10 -9.15
N ASP A 457 11.83 18.13 -10.36
CA ASP A 457 13.16 18.70 -10.63
C ASP A 457 13.21 20.18 -10.25
N PHE A 458 12.17 20.94 -10.60
CA PHE A 458 12.06 22.33 -10.19
C PHE A 458 11.98 22.47 -8.66
N TYR A 459 11.15 21.67 -7.98
CA TYR A 459 11.09 21.71 -6.52
C TYR A 459 12.43 21.38 -5.88
N GLN A 460 13.14 20.36 -6.37
CA GLN A 460 14.47 20.00 -5.88
C GLN A 460 15.50 21.12 -6.10
N SER A 461 15.40 21.90 -7.20
CA SER A 461 16.30 23.02 -7.45
C SER A 461 16.15 24.16 -6.41
N LEU A 462 15.01 24.24 -5.75
CA LEU A 462 14.73 25.22 -4.69
C LEU A 462 15.14 24.71 -3.29
N ARG A 463 15.61 23.46 -3.17
CA ARG A 463 16.01 22.87 -1.90
C ARG A 463 17.11 23.68 -1.23
N GLY A 464 16.93 23.98 0.06
CA GLY A 464 17.90 24.79 0.84
C GLY A 464 17.86 26.27 0.56
N THR A 465 16.97 26.75 -0.32
CA THR A 465 16.72 28.19 -0.54
C THR A 465 15.61 28.69 0.40
N ARG A 466 15.52 30.01 0.55
CA ARG A 466 14.41 30.68 1.24
C ARG A 466 13.23 30.98 0.31
N GLN A 467 13.11 30.27 -0.78
CA GLN A 467 12.03 30.47 -1.74
C GLN A 467 10.92 29.46 -1.49
N THR A 468 9.69 29.93 -1.63
CA THR A 468 8.48 29.12 -1.44
C THR A 468 7.79 28.88 -2.77
N VAL A 469 7.21 27.71 -2.95
CA VAL A 469 6.44 27.35 -4.14
C VAL A 469 5.08 26.79 -3.75
N GLU A 470 4.04 27.10 -4.52
CA GLU A 470 2.68 26.63 -4.34
C GLU A 470 2.14 26.01 -5.65
N PRO A 471 1.53 24.83 -5.61
CA PRO A 471 0.84 24.25 -6.75
C PRO A 471 -0.49 24.96 -7.01
N LEU A 472 -0.75 25.36 -8.25
CA LEU A 472 -2.01 25.98 -8.67
C LEU A 472 -2.91 24.95 -9.38
N SER A 473 -4.17 24.91 -9.01
CA SER A 473 -5.17 23.96 -9.56
C SER A 473 -4.71 22.50 -9.53
N MET A 474 -3.80 22.18 -8.60
CA MET A 474 -3.30 20.83 -8.31
C MET A 474 -3.30 20.63 -6.81
N LYS A 475 -3.78 19.48 -6.36
CA LYS A 475 -3.69 19.10 -4.96
C LYS A 475 -2.52 18.13 -4.80
N SER A 476 -1.37 18.62 -4.31
CA SER A 476 -0.16 17.86 -4.06
C SER A 476 0.66 18.53 -2.97
N TYR A 477 1.33 17.75 -2.14
CA TYR A 477 2.30 18.23 -1.15
C TYR A 477 3.75 17.92 -1.56
N ALA A 478 3.97 17.47 -2.78
CA ALA A 478 5.31 17.16 -3.31
C ALA A 478 6.25 18.36 -3.24
N HIS A 479 5.72 19.58 -3.45
CA HIS A 479 6.48 20.82 -3.34
C HIS A 479 7.09 21.03 -1.95
N LEU A 480 6.41 20.62 -0.86
CA LEU A 480 6.91 20.74 0.51
C LEU A 480 8.07 19.77 0.76
N PHE A 481 7.88 18.50 0.40
CA PHE A 481 8.85 17.44 0.62
C PHE A 481 10.13 17.66 -0.21
N TYR A 482 9.99 17.97 -1.50
CA TYR A 482 11.14 18.06 -2.41
C TYR A 482 11.90 19.39 -2.30
N THR A 483 11.25 20.51 -1.92
CA THR A 483 11.96 21.74 -1.54
C THR A 483 12.59 21.64 -0.15
N GLN A 484 12.12 20.70 0.68
CA GLN A 484 12.39 20.67 2.11
C GLN A 484 12.10 22.04 2.76
N LYS A 485 10.88 22.54 2.53
CA LYS A 485 10.43 23.85 3.03
C LYS A 485 10.84 24.05 4.49
N LEU A 486 11.46 25.19 4.78
CA LEU A 486 11.89 25.56 6.13
C LEU A 486 10.69 25.99 6.99
N GLN A 487 10.73 25.71 8.29
CA GLN A 487 9.65 26.07 9.22
C GLN A 487 9.42 27.59 9.27
N GLU A 488 10.48 28.39 9.21
CA GLU A 488 10.40 29.85 9.20
C GLU A 488 9.65 30.44 7.99
N LEU A 489 9.43 29.62 6.95
CA LEU A 489 8.67 29.98 5.76
C LEU A 489 7.20 29.53 5.84
N ALA A 490 6.75 29.00 6.97
CA ALA A 490 5.35 28.67 7.20
C ALA A 490 4.47 29.93 7.10
N GLY A 491 3.43 29.86 6.26
CA GLY A 491 2.54 31.00 6.03
C GLY A 491 3.14 32.16 5.21
N VAL A 492 4.40 32.07 4.78
CA VAL A 492 5.00 33.06 3.87
C VAL A 492 4.38 32.91 2.47
N ALA A 493 3.99 34.04 1.89
CA ALA A 493 3.40 34.06 0.56
C ALA A 493 4.36 33.48 -0.49
N PRO A 494 3.87 32.64 -1.42
CA PRO A 494 4.70 31.95 -2.39
C PRO A 494 5.48 32.90 -3.29
N THR A 495 6.75 32.56 -3.57
CA THR A 495 7.60 33.23 -4.55
C THR A 495 7.34 32.65 -5.94
N TRP A 496 7.08 31.36 -5.98
CA TRP A 496 6.86 30.58 -7.18
C TRP A 496 5.51 29.87 -7.16
N TYR A 497 4.97 29.65 -8.36
CA TYR A 497 3.77 28.86 -8.53
C TYR A 497 3.99 27.88 -9.69
N VAL A 498 3.42 26.69 -9.56
CA VAL A 498 3.50 25.63 -10.59
C VAL A 498 2.09 25.13 -10.89
N CYS A 499 1.70 25.11 -12.16
CA CYS A 499 0.46 24.49 -12.60
C CYS A 499 0.68 23.56 -13.78
N ARG A 500 -0.28 22.67 -14.04
CA ARG A 500 -0.31 21.88 -15.27
C ARG A 500 -0.67 22.78 -16.46
N ILE A 501 -0.10 22.50 -17.62
CA ILE A 501 -0.34 23.26 -18.84
C ILE A 501 -1.83 23.37 -19.21
N ASN A 502 -2.64 22.35 -18.89
CA ASN A 502 -4.08 22.36 -19.14
C ASN A 502 -4.83 23.42 -18.30
N ASN A 503 -4.27 23.80 -17.15
CA ASN A 503 -4.91 24.74 -16.22
C ASN A 503 -4.31 26.15 -16.32
N VAL A 504 -3.37 26.37 -17.21
CA VAL A 504 -2.67 27.67 -17.38
C VAL A 504 -3.63 28.81 -17.68
N GLY A 505 -4.68 28.56 -18.46
CA GLY A 505 -5.68 29.58 -18.83
C GLY A 505 -6.41 30.21 -17.63
N GLU A 506 -6.53 29.48 -16.52
CA GLU A 506 -7.13 29.99 -15.28
C GLU A 506 -6.28 31.09 -14.63
N TRP A 507 -4.98 31.13 -14.91
CA TRP A 507 -3.98 31.97 -14.23
C TRP A 507 -3.31 32.98 -15.15
N GLN A 508 -3.52 32.93 -16.47
CA GLN A 508 -2.89 33.85 -17.43
C GLN A 508 -3.31 35.31 -17.25
N SER A 509 -4.51 35.56 -16.78
CA SER A 509 -5.03 36.92 -16.50
C SER A 509 -4.59 37.48 -15.16
N ASP A 510 -3.95 36.69 -14.30
CA ASP A 510 -3.50 37.16 -13.00
C ASP A 510 -2.18 37.93 -13.12
N THR A 511 -2.29 39.25 -13.11
CA THR A 511 -1.13 40.18 -13.21
C THR A 511 -0.13 40.07 -12.06
N SER A 512 -0.49 39.41 -10.95
CA SER A 512 0.41 39.16 -9.83
C SER A 512 1.42 38.03 -10.11
N LYS A 513 1.28 37.31 -11.24
CA LYS A 513 2.07 36.17 -11.63
C LYS A 513 2.57 36.33 -13.06
N GLN A 514 3.88 36.15 -13.25
CA GLN A 514 4.51 36.16 -14.56
C GLN A 514 4.98 34.76 -14.93
N ILE A 515 4.60 34.28 -16.11
CA ILE A 515 5.14 33.04 -16.67
C ILE A 515 6.63 33.24 -16.94
N LEU A 516 7.46 32.38 -16.37
CA LEU A 516 8.90 32.39 -16.61
C LEU A 516 9.37 31.21 -17.45
N ASP A 517 8.78 30.05 -17.25
CA ASP A 517 9.22 28.85 -17.93
C ASP A 517 8.07 27.88 -18.14
N THR A 518 8.23 27.02 -19.16
CA THR A 518 7.33 25.89 -19.43
C THR A 518 8.21 24.68 -19.63
N THR A 519 8.23 23.80 -18.62
CA THR A 519 9.08 22.61 -18.61
C THR A 519 8.22 21.35 -18.59
N GLY A 520 8.28 20.56 -19.68
CA GLY A 520 7.39 19.41 -19.85
C GLY A 520 5.92 19.84 -19.78
N ALA A 521 5.12 19.16 -18.97
CA ALA A 521 3.69 19.43 -18.80
C ALA A 521 3.37 20.50 -17.74
N PHE A 522 4.36 21.24 -17.26
CA PHE A 522 4.18 22.22 -16.18
C PHE A 522 4.63 23.61 -16.60
N VAL A 523 3.86 24.60 -16.12
CA VAL A 523 4.17 26.02 -16.30
C VAL A 523 4.55 26.60 -14.94
N ILE A 524 5.66 27.31 -14.92
CA ILE A 524 6.26 27.91 -13.74
C ILE A 524 6.03 29.41 -13.80
N PHE A 525 5.40 29.95 -12.76
CA PHE A 525 5.18 31.37 -12.60
C PHE A 525 6.02 31.92 -11.46
N ARG A 526 6.44 33.15 -11.59
CA ARG A 526 7.04 33.93 -10.52
C ARG A 526 6.06 35.02 -10.09
N ARG A 527 6.03 35.30 -8.81
CA ARG A 527 5.28 36.43 -8.25
C ARG A 527 5.90 37.76 -8.71
N THR A 528 5.08 38.67 -9.22
CA THR A 528 5.52 39.99 -9.72
C THR A 528 5.47 41.08 -8.67
N SER A 529 4.62 40.95 -7.64
CA SER A 529 4.50 41.94 -6.56
C SER A 529 5.63 41.79 -5.52
N PRO A 530 6.24 42.89 -5.03
CA PRO A 530 7.23 42.79 -3.96
C PRO A 530 6.59 42.17 -2.70
N LEU A 531 7.36 41.31 -2.03
CA LEU A 531 7.00 40.75 -0.73
C LEU A 531 6.72 41.91 0.24
N GLN A 532 5.49 42.10 0.67
CA GLN A 532 5.24 42.85 1.89
C GLN A 532 5.92 42.05 3.00
N GLN A 533 7.01 42.60 3.55
CA GLN A 533 7.60 42.06 4.79
C GLN A 533 6.50 41.98 5.85
N PRO A 534 6.39 40.89 6.63
CA PRO A 534 5.48 40.85 7.73
C PRO A 534 5.81 42.03 8.63
N ARG A 535 4.82 42.88 8.89
CA ARG A 535 4.95 43.91 9.91
C ARG A 535 5.21 43.18 11.23
N THR A 536 6.43 43.31 11.74
CA THR A 536 6.75 42.90 13.10
C THR A 536 5.77 43.58 14.06
N PRO A 537 5.19 42.85 15.03
CA PRO A 537 4.27 43.40 16.01
C PRO A 537 4.93 44.41 16.90
#